data_c41bce34bead62a36c53ff0bf1e25170
#
_entry.id   c41bce34bead62a36c53ff0bf1e25170
#
_cell.length_a   1.000
_cell.length_b   1.000
_cell.length_c   1.000
_cell.angle_alpha   90.00
_cell.angle_beta   90.00
_cell.angle_gamma   90.00
#
_symmetry.space_group_name_H-M   'P 1'
#
loop_
_entity.id
_entity.type
_entity.pdbx_description
1 polymer ?
#
loop_
_entity_poly.entity_id
_entity_poly.type
_entity_poly.pdbx_seq_one_letter_code
_entity_poly.pdbx_strand_id
1 'polypeptide(L)'
;MAQVMTSSNVRMVAGTRVQAPRRAAPQASLADYTGFKSASSLRLGHKQEHSLNSRVAAQTYTGTTGAKLVTECKKINVAINGFGRIGRNFLRCVEGRTDSNLNVTVINDSGGVKQASHLLKYDSTLGTFNADVKVVDDTTIAVNGKPIKIVSSRDPLALPWKDNNIDLVIEGTGVFVSSEGAGKHIAAGAKKVLITAPAKGSDVPTYVVGVNADQYKHSDNIISNASCTTNCLAPFVKVLDEKLGIVKGTVTTTHSYTGDQRLLDASHRDLRRARAAALNIVPTTTGAAKAVALVLPNLKGKLNGIALRVPTPNVSVVDLVIQVEKKTFAEEVNEAFREAANGPMKGILVVSDEPLVSKDFACSDQSSTIDSSLTMVMGDDMVKVVAWYDNEWGYSQRVVDLAEIVAKKWA
;
A
#
# COMPACT_ATOMS: atom_id res chain seq x y z
N MET A 1 -35.84 -19.72 58.73
CA MET A 1 -37.19 -19.16 58.64
C MET A 1 -37.44 -18.85 57.15
N ALA A 2 -38.34 -19.60 56.62
CA ALA A 2 -38.80 -19.54 55.23
C ALA A 2 -39.84 -18.39 55.11
N GLN A 3 -39.82 -17.66 54.02
CA GLN A 3 -41.05 -16.95 53.58
C GLN A 3 -41.13 -17.00 52.05
N VAL A 4 -42.19 -17.67 51.64
CA VAL A 4 -42.74 -17.82 50.32
C VAL A 4 -43.53 -16.56 49.95
N MET A 5 -43.38 -16.04 48.71
CA MET A 5 -44.40 -15.18 48.06
C MET A 5 -44.47 -15.51 46.59
N THR A 6 -45.40 -16.26 46.20
CA THR A 6 -46.70 -16.12 45.49
C THR A 6 -46.58 -15.42 44.11
N SER A 7 -46.93 -16.25 43.12
CA SER A 7 -47.20 -15.96 41.73
C SER A 7 -48.32 -14.92 41.50
N SER A 8 -48.12 -13.98 40.61
CA SER A 8 -49.20 -13.17 40.02
C SER A 8 -49.35 -13.46 38.54
N ASN A 9 -50.53 -13.95 38.21
CA ASN A 9 -51.04 -14.22 36.86
C ASN A 9 -51.12 -12.93 36.03
N VAL A 10 -50.53 -12.92 34.84
CA VAL A 10 -50.82 -11.94 33.81
C VAL A 10 -51.67 -12.63 32.73
N ARG A 11 -52.89 -12.17 32.59
CA ARG A 11 -53.84 -12.56 31.54
C ARG A 11 -53.32 -12.07 30.18
N MET A 12 -53.21 -12.97 29.20
CA MET A 12 -53.07 -12.64 27.79
C MET A 12 -54.43 -12.11 27.25
N VAL A 13 -54.40 -10.90 26.73
CA VAL A 13 -55.46 -10.32 25.90
C VAL A 13 -55.14 -10.63 24.44
N ALA A 14 -56.06 -11.37 23.79
CA ALA A 14 -55.97 -11.69 22.37
C ALA A 14 -56.18 -10.40 21.54
N GLY A 15 -55.11 -9.93 20.86
CA GLY A 15 -55.16 -8.82 19.92
C GLY A 15 -55.58 -9.31 18.52
N THR A 16 -56.59 -8.73 18.00
CA THR A 16 -57.17 -8.92 16.66
C THR A 16 -56.17 -8.63 15.57
N ARG A 17 -55.98 -9.58 14.67
CA ARG A 17 -55.16 -9.48 13.46
C ARG A 17 -55.84 -8.58 12.43
N VAL A 18 -55.33 -7.39 12.18
CA VAL A 18 -55.73 -6.54 11.05
C VAL A 18 -54.91 -6.96 9.83
N GLN A 19 -55.55 -7.49 8.81
CA GLN A 19 -54.97 -7.79 7.51
C GLN A 19 -54.81 -6.49 6.72
N ALA A 20 -53.59 -6.15 6.31
CA ALA A 20 -53.31 -5.08 5.35
C ALA A 20 -53.59 -5.58 3.91
N PRO A 21 -54.12 -4.75 3.01
CA PRO A 21 -54.42 -5.14 1.63
C PRO A 21 -53.15 -5.36 0.81
N ARG A 22 -53.07 -6.50 0.15
CA ARG A 22 -52.05 -6.82 -0.85
C ARG A 22 -52.24 -5.95 -2.09
N ARG A 23 -51.33 -5.03 -2.36
CA ARG A 23 -51.19 -4.41 -3.68
C ARG A 23 -50.46 -5.38 -4.62
N ALA A 24 -51.10 -5.74 -5.72
CA ALA A 24 -50.51 -6.50 -6.81
C ALA A 24 -49.45 -5.66 -7.51
N ALA A 25 -48.25 -6.23 -7.70
CA ALA A 25 -47.23 -5.67 -8.55
C ALA A 25 -47.56 -5.94 -10.03
N PRO A 26 -47.32 -5.00 -10.95
CA PRO A 26 -47.52 -5.25 -12.38
C PRO A 26 -46.47 -6.25 -12.90
N GLN A 27 -46.92 -7.30 -13.56
CA GLN A 27 -46.09 -8.19 -14.34
C GLN A 27 -45.65 -7.44 -15.61
N ALA A 28 -44.37 -7.15 -15.71
CA ALA A 28 -43.74 -6.73 -16.97
C ALA A 28 -43.49 -7.99 -17.83
N SER A 29 -44.05 -8.01 -19.04
CA SER A 29 -43.85 -9.07 -20.03
C SER A 29 -42.46 -9.03 -20.63
N LEU A 30 -41.85 -10.19 -20.77
CA LEU A 30 -40.52 -10.46 -21.36
C LEU A 30 -40.56 -10.40 -22.93
N ALA A 31 -41.09 -9.36 -23.54
CA ALA A 31 -41.29 -9.34 -24.98
C ALA A 31 -40.70 -8.14 -25.74
N ASP A 32 -39.73 -7.38 -25.18
CA ASP A 32 -39.12 -6.25 -25.93
C ASP A 32 -37.59 -6.14 -25.71
N TYR A 33 -36.85 -7.25 -25.96
CA TYR A 33 -35.40 -7.18 -26.10
C TYR A 33 -34.92 -8.06 -27.25
N THR A 34 -35.31 -7.69 -28.50
CA THR A 34 -34.71 -8.21 -29.72
C THR A 34 -34.26 -7.04 -30.59
N GLY A 35 -33.01 -6.65 -30.42
CA GLY A 35 -32.38 -5.57 -31.20
C GLY A 35 -30.87 -5.70 -31.30
N PHE A 36 -30.31 -6.93 -31.49
CA PHE A 36 -28.94 -7.08 -31.95
C PHE A 36 -28.96 -7.40 -33.46
N LYS A 37 -28.78 -6.37 -34.30
CA LYS A 37 -28.42 -6.57 -35.69
C LYS A 37 -26.93 -6.90 -35.77
N SER A 38 -26.63 -8.10 -36.24
CA SER A 38 -25.32 -8.53 -36.67
C SER A 38 -24.81 -7.66 -37.82
N ALA A 39 -23.73 -6.95 -37.64
CA ALA A 39 -22.97 -6.33 -38.72
C ALA A 39 -21.87 -7.32 -39.15
N SER A 40 -22.10 -7.92 -40.28
CA SER A 40 -21.18 -8.76 -41.03
C SER A 40 -20.06 -7.93 -41.68
N SER A 41 -18.86 -8.48 -41.62
CA SER A 41 -17.75 -8.34 -42.56
C SER A 41 -17.33 -6.94 -42.97
N LEU A 42 -16.19 -6.48 -42.43
CA LEU A 42 -15.30 -5.60 -43.14
C LEU A 42 -13.98 -6.33 -43.43
N ARG A 43 -13.69 -6.43 -44.75
CA ARG A 43 -12.54 -7.05 -45.34
C ARG A 43 -11.26 -6.29 -44.99
N LEU A 44 -10.20 -7.06 -44.72
CA LEU A 44 -8.82 -6.57 -44.70
C LEU A 44 -8.46 -5.97 -46.04
N GLY A 45 -8.07 -4.71 -46.05
CA GLY A 45 -7.40 -4.01 -47.14
C GLY A 45 -5.89 -3.89 -46.85
N HIS A 46 -5.12 -4.25 -47.84
CA HIS A 46 -3.66 -4.36 -47.89
C HIS A 46 -2.87 -3.10 -47.52
N LYS A 47 -1.75 -3.38 -46.87
CA LYS A 47 -0.37 -2.80 -46.94
C LYS A 47 -0.19 -1.42 -47.59
N GLN A 48 0.45 -0.54 -46.81
CA GLN A 48 1.56 0.28 -47.35
C GLN A 48 2.65 0.43 -46.28
N GLU A 49 3.79 -0.19 -46.56
CA GLU A 49 5.06 0.06 -45.89
C GLU A 49 5.59 1.41 -46.36
N HIS A 50 5.77 2.35 -45.42
CA HIS A 50 6.64 3.50 -45.66
C HIS A 50 7.93 3.30 -44.89
N SER A 51 8.94 2.84 -45.58
CA SER A 51 10.33 2.89 -45.15
C SER A 51 10.81 4.36 -45.19
N LEU A 52 11.09 4.94 -44.04
CA LEU A 52 11.85 6.17 -43.95
C LEU A 52 13.29 5.81 -43.57
N ASN A 53 14.12 5.63 -44.59
CA ASN A 53 15.57 5.68 -44.46
C ASN A 53 16.01 7.12 -44.14
N SER A 54 16.33 7.39 -42.89
CA SER A 54 17.16 8.56 -42.54
C SER A 54 18.60 8.08 -42.30
N ARG A 55 19.45 8.24 -43.29
CA ARG A 55 20.91 8.20 -43.16
C ARG A 55 21.33 9.36 -42.28
N VAL A 56 21.70 9.10 -41.04
CA VAL A 56 22.46 10.03 -40.24
C VAL A 56 23.94 9.70 -40.45
N ALA A 57 24.66 10.70 -41.02
CA ALA A 57 26.10 10.64 -41.21
C ALA A 57 26.82 10.51 -39.89
N ALA A 58 27.64 9.48 -39.76
CA ALA A 58 28.54 9.34 -38.62
C ALA A 58 29.67 10.39 -38.74
N GLN A 59 29.64 11.44 -37.93
CA GLN A 59 30.81 12.26 -37.67
C GLN A 59 31.62 11.57 -36.60
N THR A 60 32.75 11.04 -37.00
CA THR A 60 33.80 10.54 -36.09
C THR A 60 34.41 11.71 -35.33
N TYR A 61 34.01 11.87 -34.06
CA TYR A 61 34.71 12.69 -33.11
C TYR A 61 35.77 11.81 -32.40
N THR A 62 37.01 11.97 -32.74
CA THR A 62 38.13 11.48 -31.95
C THR A 62 38.32 12.44 -30.77
N GLY A 63 37.70 12.13 -29.65
CA GLY A 63 37.84 12.82 -28.38
C GLY A 63 38.34 11.85 -27.32
N THR A 64 39.49 12.16 -26.76
CA THR A 64 40.26 11.54 -25.68
C THR A 64 39.39 10.85 -24.63
N THR A 65 39.71 9.59 -24.39
CA THR A 65 39.15 8.67 -23.41
C THR A 65 39.30 9.19 -21.97
N GLY A 66 38.27 9.88 -21.50
CA GLY A 66 37.95 9.91 -20.08
C GLY A 66 37.03 8.75 -19.79
N ALA A 67 37.55 7.60 -19.39
CA ALA A 67 36.76 6.52 -18.86
C ALA A 67 36.04 7.03 -17.62
N LYS A 68 34.73 7.36 -17.79
CA LYS A 68 33.86 7.53 -16.66
C LYS A 68 33.76 6.14 -16.02
N LEU A 69 34.45 5.93 -14.91
CA LEU A 69 34.24 4.80 -14.02
C LEU A 69 32.76 4.86 -13.63
N VAL A 70 31.90 4.14 -14.36
CA VAL A 70 30.60 3.74 -13.88
C VAL A 70 30.92 2.71 -12.81
N THR A 71 31.03 3.15 -11.57
CA THR A 71 31.03 2.25 -10.42
C THR A 71 29.68 1.52 -10.48
N GLU A 72 29.70 0.28 -10.98
CA GLU A 72 28.54 -0.61 -10.82
C GLU A 72 28.23 -0.68 -9.33
N CYS A 73 27.13 -0.06 -8.91
CA CYS A 73 26.66 -0.19 -7.54
C CYS A 73 26.49 -1.68 -7.25
N LYS A 74 27.22 -2.18 -6.27
CA LYS A 74 27.14 -3.57 -5.84
C LYS A 74 25.71 -3.87 -5.40
N LYS A 75 25.05 -4.84 -6.04
CA LYS A 75 23.74 -5.31 -5.60
C LYS A 75 23.81 -5.84 -4.17
N ILE A 76 22.88 -5.44 -3.32
CA ILE A 76 22.76 -5.96 -1.96
C ILE A 76 21.84 -7.17 -1.91
N ASN A 77 22.20 -8.17 -1.09
CA ASN A 77 21.40 -9.36 -0.88
C ASN A 77 20.26 -9.07 0.09
N VAL A 78 19.04 -9.34 -0.36
CA VAL A 78 17.79 -9.06 0.37
C VAL A 78 17.12 -10.36 0.78
N ALA A 79 16.70 -10.45 2.04
CA ALA A 79 15.77 -11.47 2.49
C ALA A 79 14.39 -10.86 2.77
N ILE A 80 13.34 -11.64 2.51
CA ILE A 80 11.97 -11.28 2.88
C ILE A 80 11.55 -12.17 4.04
N ASN A 81 11.26 -11.57 5.20
CA ASN A 81 10.68 -12.27 6.35
C ASN A 81 9.18 -12.05 6.39
N GLY A 82 8.41 -13.09 6.07
CA GLY A 82 6.96 -13.01 5.89
C GLY A 82 6.54 -12.76 4.43
N PHE A 83 6.19 -13.84 3.76
CA PHE A 83 5.77 -13.79 2.34
C PHE A 83 4.26 -13.65 2.19
N GLY A 84 3.67 -12.77 3.03
CA GLY A 84 2.28 -12.34 2.98
C GLY A 84 2.01 -11.37 1.81
N ARG A 85 0.95 -10.57 1.91
CA ARG A 85 0.59 -9.58 0.87
C ARG A 85 1.77 -8.68 0.53
N ILE A 86 2.35 -8.00 1.51
CA ILE A 86 3.43 -7.02 1.29
C ILE A 86 4.72 -7.68 0.81
N GLY A 87 5.13 -8.82 1.40
CA GLY A 87 6.33 -9.52 0.96
C GLY A 87 6.27 -9.99 -0.49
N ARG A 88 5.10 -10.50 -0.95
CA ARG A 88 4.89 -10.88 -2.36
C ARG A 88 4.83 -9.67 -3.29
N ASN A 89 4.15 -8.61 -2.88
CA ASN A 89 4.09 -7.37 -3.67
C ASN A 89 5.47 -6.71 -3.78
N PHE A 90 6.25 -6.69 -2.70
CA PHE A 90 7.64 -6.23 -2.72
C PHE A 90 8.46 -6.97 -3.79
N LEU A 91 8.41 -8.32 -3.82
CA LEU A 91 9.13 -9.09 -4.84
C LEU A 91 8.63 -8.80 -6.25
N ARG A 92 7.30 -8.70 -6.47
CA ARG A 92 6.74 -8.32 -7.76
C ARG A 92 7.20 -6.93 -8.21
N CYS A 93 7.28 -5.96 -7.30
CA CYS A 93 7.77 -4.60 -7.59
C CYS A 93 9.26 -4.60 -7.91
N VAL A 94 10.08 -5.39 -7.21
CA VAL A 94 11.53 -5.53 -7.50
C VAL A 94 11.74 -6.14 -8.89
N GLU A 95 11.03 -7.21 -9.23
CA GLU A 95 11.15 -7.88 -10.55
C GLU A 95 10.62 -7.01 -11.71
N GLY A 96 9.77 -6.03 -11.43
CA GLY A 96 9.34 -5.02 -12.41
C GLY A 96 10.39 -3.93 -12.70
N ARG A 97 11.50 -3.87 -11.95
CA ARG A 97 12.56 -2.85 -12.10
C ARG A 97 13.82 -3.47 -12.71
N THR A 98 14.18 -3.01 -13.89
CA THR A 98 15.33 -3.55 -14.65
C THR A 98 16.69 -3.16 -14.07
N ASP A 99 16.75 -2.03 -13.37
CA ASP A 99 17.97 -1.39 -12.83
C ASP A 99 18.05 -1.47 -11.29
N SER A 100 17.28 -2.36 -10.65
CA SER A 100 17.28 -2.51 -9.21
C SER A 100 18.62 -2.99 -8.66
N ASN A 101 19.08 -2.34 -7.58
CA ASN A 101 20.25 -2.75 -6.80
C ASN A 101 19.94 -3.84 -5.76
N LEU A 102 18.70 -4.34 -5.74
CA LEU A 102 18.24 -5.33 -4.80
C LEU A 102 18.30 -6.73 -5.42
N ASN A 103 18.90 -7.68 -4.73
CA ASN A 103 18.97 -9.08 -5.09
C ASN A 103 18.24 -9.93 -4.04
N VAL A 104 16.99 -10.28 -4.29
CA VAL A 104 16.23 -11.13 -3.36
C VAL A 104 16.72 -12.56 -3.48
N THR A 105 17.30 -13.10 -2.39
CA THR A 105 17.94 -14.42 -2.38
C THR A 105 17.28 -15.40 -1.43
N VAL A 106 16.60 -14.94 -0.38
CA VAL A 106 15.95 -15.79 0.63
C VAL A 106 14.58 -15.25 0.99
N ILE A 107 13.62 -16.14 1.16
CA ILE A 107 12.28 -15.85 1.66
C ILE A 107 12.01 -16.77 2.85
N ASN A 108 11.59 -16.21 3.97
CA ASN A 108 11.06 -16.95 5.09
C ASN A 108 9.53 -16.94 5.06
N ASP A 109 8.93 -18.11 4.92
CA ASP A 109 7.48 -18.30 4.93
C ASP A 109 7.08 -19.64 5.51
N SER A 110 6.02 -19.68 6.30
CA SER A 110 5.53 -20.90 6.94
C SER A 110 4.83 -21.88 5.98
N GLY A 111 4.45 -21.42 4.79
CA GLY A 111 3.73 -22.23 3.80
C GLY A 111 4.63 -23.11 2.94
N GLY A 112 5.95 -22.89 2.96
CA GLY A 112 6.92 -23.63 2.16
C GLY A 112 6.87 -23.33 0.67
N VAL A 113 7.70 -24.04 -0.09
CA VAL A 113 7.98 -23.77 -1.51
C VAL A 113 6.74 -23.77 -2.40
N LYS A 114 5.86 -24.76 -2.26
CA LYS A 114 4.66 -24.89 -3.11
C LYS A 114 3.70 -23.72 -2.91
N GLN A 115 3.45 -23.32 -1.66
CA GLN A 115 2.56 -22.19 -1.39
C GLN A 115 3.20 -20.87 -1.79
N ALA A 116 4.49 -20.67 -1.50
CA ALA A 116 5.22 -19.46 -1.91
C ALA A 116 5.17 -19.25 -3.43
N SER A 117 5.48 -20.29 -4.20
CA SER A 117 5.42 -20.27 -5.67
C SER A 117 4.00 -19.98 -6.19
N HIS A 118 3.00 -20.72 -5.68
CA HIS A 118 1.61 -20.61 -6.13
C HIS A 118 1.04 -19.21 -5.84
N LEU A 119 1.18 -18.72 -4.61
CA LEU A 119 0.64 -17.43 -4.20
C LEU A 119 1.43 -16.24 -4.76
N LEU A 120 2.69 -16.41 -5.16
CA LEU A 120 3.41 -15.41 -5.93
C LEU A 120 2.87 -15.31 -7.36
N LYS A 121 2.61 -16.47 -8.00
CA LYS A 121 2.13 -16.54 -9.39
C LYS A 121 0.71 -16.04 -9.53
N TYR A 122 -0.20 -16.46 -8.65
CA TYR A 122 -1.63 -16.19 -8.72
C TYR A 122 -2.09 -15.33 -7.57
N ASP A 123 -2.78 -14.24 -7.88
CA ASP A 123 -3.27 -13.28 -6.89
C ASP A 123 -4.66 -12.81 -7.27
N SER A 124 -5.59 -12.84 -6.29
CA SER A 124 -6.99 -12.50 -6.54
C SER A 124 -7.23 -11.01 -6.78
N THR A 125 -6.35 -10.14 -6.26
CA THR A 125 -6.49 -8.68 -6.42
C THR A 125 -5.62 -8.12 -7.54
N LEU A 126 -4.41 -8.68 -7.71
CA LEU A 126 -3.40 -8.19 -8.66
C LEU A 126 -3.35 -9.02 -9.97
N GLY A 127 -4.05 -10.16 -9.99
CA GLY A 127 -4.00 -11.08 -11.14
C GLY A 127 -2.72 -11.91 -11.19
N THR A 128 -2.58 -12.64 -12.32
CA THR A 128 -1.43 -13.50 -12.54
C THR A 128 -0.15 -12.68 -12.73
N PHE A 129 0.90 -13.05 -12.01
CA PHE A 129 2.20 -12.38 -12.12
C PHE A 129 2.84 -12.67 -13.48
N ASN A 130 3.20 -11.61 -14.20
CA ASN A 130 3.86 -11.72 -15.50
C ASN A 130 5.37 -12.01 -15.34
N ALA A 131 5.68 -13.12 -14.70
CA ALA A 131 7.04 -13.64 -14.53
C ALA A 131 7.02 -15.16 -14.64
N ASP A 132 8.14 -15.76 -15.03
CA ASP A 132 8.32 -17.21 -14.99
C ASP A 132 8.61 -17.63 -13.55
N VAL A 133 7.63 -18.24 -12.87
CA VAL A 133 7.74 -18.72 -11.49
C VAL A 133 7.69 -20.22 -11.48
N LYS A 134 8.78 -20.88 -11.03
CA LYS A 134 8.94 -22.33 -11.00
C LYS A 134 9.40 -22.81 -9.64
N VAL A 135 8.93 -23.98 -9.23
CA VAL A 135 9.55 -24.77 -8.15
C VAL A 135 10.76 -25.48 -8.74
N VAL A 136 11.92 -25.30 -8.14
CA VAL A 136 13.18 -25.93 -8.53
C VAL A 136 13.37 -27.23 -7.75
N ASP A 137 13.25 -27.15 -6.43
CA ASP A 137 13.35 -28.26 -5.47
C ASP A 137 12.52 -27.97 -4.22
N ASP A 138 12.64 -28.78 -3.18
CA ASP A 138 11.86 -28.67 -1.94
C ASP A 138 12.22 -27.42 -1.09
N THR A 139 13.27 -26.68 -1.47
CA THR A 139 13.78 -25.50 -0.75
C THR A 139 13.93 -24.26 -1.62
N THR A 140 13.65 -24.35 -2.92
CA THR A 140 14.01 -23.30 -3.88
C THR A 140 12.90 -23.08 -4.90
N ILE A 141 12.57 -21.80 -5.11
CA ILE A 141 11.81 -21.36 -6.29
C ILE A 141 12.72 -20.59 -7.25
N ALA A 142 12.38 -20.53 -8.51
CA ALA A 142 13.02 -19.62 -9.46
C ALA A 142 12.01 -18.60 -9.98
N VAL A 143 12.42 -17.31 -10.02
CA VAL A 143 11.66 -16.23 -10.62
C VAL A 143 12.48 -15.64 -11.77
N ASN A 144 11.98 -15.71 -12.99
CA ASN A 144 12.71 -15.31 -14.21
C ASN A 144 14.12 -15.96 -14.28
N GLY A 145 14.22 -17.23 -13.87
CA GLY A 145 15.49 -17.98 -13.83
C GLY A 145 16.40 -17.69 -12.64
N LYS A 146 16.10 -16.70 -11.78
CA LYS A 146 16.87 -16.41 -10.58
C LYS A 146 16.40 -17.31 -9.42
N PRO A 147 17.28 -18.08 -8.78
CA PRO A 147 16.91 -18.93 -7.65
C PRO A 147 16.70 -18.11 -6.38
N ILE A 148 15.66 -18.43 -5.63
CA ILE A 148 15.33 -17.85 -4.33
C ILE A 148 15.09 -18.98 -3.34
N LYS A 149 15.86 -19.01 -2.27
CA LYS A 149 15.76 -20.02 -1.23
C LYS A 149 14.55 -19.77 -0.33
N ILE A 150 13.76 -20.79 -0.07
CA ILE A 150 12.63 -20.73 0.85
C ILE A 150 13.03 -21.40 2.16
N VAL A 151 12.92 -20.69 3.26
CA VAL A 151 13.13 -21.20 4.61
C VAL A 151 11.85 -21.04 5.43
N SER A 152 11.71 -21.79 6.52
CA SER A 152 10.52 -21.74 7.37
C SER A 152 10.93 -21.78 8.84
N SER A 153 10.89 -20.60 9.48
CA SER A 153 11.05 -20.46 10.92
C SER A 153 10.20 -19.31 11.45
N ARG A 154 9.61 -19.50 12.63
CA ARG A 154 8.93 -18.42 13.37
C ARG A 154 9.88 -17.66 14.29
N ASP A 155 11.04 -18.23 14.60
CA ASP A 155 12.07 -17.58 15.39
C ASP A 155 13.09 -16.90 14.45
N PRO A 156 13.20 -15.56 14.48
CA PRO A 156 14.17 -14.85 13.66
C PRO A 156 15.63 -15.20 13.95
N LEU A 157 15.95 -15.64 15.18
CA LEU A 157 17.30 -16.04 15.56
C LEU A 157 17.76 -17.34 14.86
N ALA A 158 16.80 -18.20 14.46
CA ALA A 158 17.08 -19.45 13.75
C ALA A 158 17.16 -19.26 12.22
N LEU A 159 17.02 -18.04 11.70
CA LEU A 159 17.04 -17.80 10.26
C LEU A 159 18.48 -17.68 9.76
N PRO A 160 18.81 -18.27 8.59
CA PRO A 160 20.18 -18.40 8.11
C PRO A 160 20.69 -17.14 7.38
N TRP A 161 20.53 -15.96 7.98
CA TRP A 161 20.90 -14.70 7.35
C TRP A 161 22.40 -14.59 7.14
N LYS A 162 23.18 -15.00 8.12
CA LYS A 162 24.66 -15.01 8.03
C LYS A 162 25.15 -15.91 6.90
N ASP A 163 24.63 -17.14 6.81
CA ASP A 163 25.10 -18.14 5.84
C ASP A 163 24.74 -17.75 4.39
N ASN A 164 23.68 -16.95 4.22
CA ASN A 164 23.25 -16.43 2.91
C ASN A 164 23.72 -15.00 2.64
N ASN A 165 24.63 -14.45 3.47
CA ASN A 165 25.19 -13.10 3.34
C ASN A 165 24.13 -12.03 3.14
N ILE A 166 23.06 -12.05 3.98
CA ILE A 166 21.96 -11.10 3.86
C ILE A 166 22.38 -9.71 4.34
N ASP A 167 22.28 -8.75 3.44
CA ASP A 167 22.57 -7.35 3.73
C ASP A 167 21.34 -6.64 4.34
N LEU A 168 20.14 -6.88 3.77
CA LEU A 168 18.90 -6.24 4.20
C LEU A 168 17.77 -7.26 4.36
N VAL A 169 17.09 -7.24 5.51
CA VAL A 169 15.85 -7.99 5.74
C VAL A 169 14.65 -7.05 5.56
N ILE A 170 13.71 -7.42 4.71
CA ILE A 170 12.39 -6.82 4.63
C ILE A 170 11.49 -7.54 5.64
N GLU A 171 11.20 -6.90 6.76
CA GLU A 171 10.33 -7.45 7.82
C GLU A 171 8.87 -7.22 7.47
N GLY A 172 8.22 -8.23 6.88
CA GLY A 172 6.86 -8.21 6.35
C GLY A 172 5.83 -8.99 7.18
N THR A 173 6.20 -9.51 8.37
CA THR A 173 5.28 -10.28 9.21
C THR A 173 4.33 -9.40 10.03
N GLY A 174 4.72 -8.16 10.32
CA GLY A 174 4.03 -7.28 11.26
C GLY A 174 4.17 -7.71 12.74
N VAL A 175 5.03 -8.68 13.05
CA VAL A 175 5.27 -9.19 14.40
C VAL A 175 6.48 -8.52 15.04
N PHE A 176 7.60 -8.42 14.32
CA PHE A 176 8.88 -7.91 14.83
C PHE A 176 9.06 -6.43 14.51
N VAL A 177 8.16 -5.60 15.05
CA VAL A 177 8.05 -4.16 14.73
C VAL A 177 8.71 -3.25 15.77
N SER A 178 9.39 -3.78 16.79
CA SER A 178 10.20 -3.04 17.75
C SER A 178 11.68 -3.22 17.44
N SER A 179 12.55 -2.36 17.98
CA SER A 179 14.01 -2.51 17.87
C SER A 179 14.49 -3.84 18.43
N GLU A 180 13.94 -4.31 19.55
CA GLU A 180 14.24 -5.61 20.12
C GLU A 180 13.83 -6.75 19.18
N GLY A 181 12.59 -6.70 18.67
CA GLY A 181 12.06 -7.73 17.78
C GLY A 181 12.83 -7.80 16.46
N ALA A 182 13.01 -6.67 15.79
CA ALA A 182 13.76 -6.56 14.53
C ALA A 182 15.26 -6.83 14.74
N GLY A 183 15.81 -6.46 15.90
CA GLY A 183 17.20 -6.73 16.28
C GLY A 183 17.59 -8.22 16.28
N LYS A 184 16.62 -9.12 16.41
CA LYS A 184 16.85 -10.57 16.27
C LYS A 184 17.35 -10.94 14.87
N HIS A 185 16.93 -10.23 13.82
CA HIS A 185 17.45 -10.46 12.48
C HIS A 185 18.92 -10.02 12.36
N ILE A 186 19.29 -8.92 13.05
CA ILE A 186 20.70 -8.50 13.13
C ILE A 186 21.52 -9.56 13.86
N ALA A 187 21.03 -10.08 14.99
CA ALA A 187 21.69 -11.15 15.74
C ALA A 187 21.83 -12.44 14.91
N ALA A 188 20.88 -12.73 14.01
CA ALA A 188 20.96 -13.85 13.06
C ALA A 188 21.92 -13.60 11.88
N GLY A 189 22.55 -12.41 11.80
CA GLY A 189 23.59 -12.10 10.85
C GLY A 189 23.19 -11.18 9.68
N ALA A 190 21.97 -10.66 9.64
CA ALA A 190 21.60 -9.58 8.72
C ALA A 190 22.30 -8.28 9.11
N LYS A 191 22.62 -7.42 8.15
CA LYS A 191 23.26 -6.13 8.44
C LYS A 191 22.25 -5.03 8.72
N LYS A 192 21.08 -5.07 8.07
CA LYS A 192 20.01 -4.09 8.24
C LYS A 192 18.64 -4.73 8.19
N VAL A 193 17.64 -4.03 8.79
CA VAL A 193 16.24 -4.43 8.76
C VAL A 193 15.37 -3.23 8.37
N LEU A 194 14.48 -3.43 7.40
CA LEU A 194 13.44 -2.50 7.01
C LEU A 194 12.09 -3.09 7.44
N ILE A 195 11.45 -2.46 8.43
CA ILE A 195 10.14 -2.85 8.94
C ILE A 195 9.06 -2.27 8.03
N THR A 196 8.17 -3.12 7.51
CA THR A 196 7.05 -2.73 6.63
C THR A 196 5.77 -2.43 7.41
N ALA A 197 5.90 -1.79 8.55
CA ALA A 197 4.82 -1.38 9.43
C ALA A 197 5.28 -0.21 10.30
N PRO A 198 4.38 0.54 10.97
CA PRO A 198 4.78 1.50 11.99
C PRO A 198 5.57 0.80 13.09
N ALA A 199 6.76 1.31 13.41
CA ALA A 199 7.56 0.78 14.48
C ALA A 199 6.89 1.02 15.85
N LYS A 200 7.14 0.10 16.78
CA LYS A 200 6.79 0.27 18.21
C LYS A 200 8.00 0.82 18.95
N GLY A 201 7.76 1.84 19.75
CA GLY A 201 8.82 2.58 20.43
C GLY A 201 9.20 3.85 19.66
N SER A 202 10.15 4.61 20.20
CA SER A 202 10.66 5.85 19.61
C SER A 202 12.10 5.74 19.12
N ASP A 203 12.69 4.57 19.23
CA ASP A 203 14.08 4.25 18.97
C ASP A 203 14.35 3.72 17.56
N VAL A 204 13.30 3.46 16.77
CA VAL A 204 13.41 3.07 15.36
C VAL A 204 13.08 4.27 14.46
N PRO A 205 14.04 4.80 13.69
CA PRO A 205 13.80 5.88 12.75
C PRO A 205 12.75 5.47 11.69
N THR A 206 11.86 6.41 11.40
CA THR A 206 10.80 6.23 10.40
C THR A 206 11.07 7.12 9.20
N TYR A 207 11.08 6.52 8.01
CA TYR A 207 11.33 7.20 6.75
C TYR A 207 10.18 7.02 5.77
N VAL A 208 9.73 8.13 5.19
CA VAL A 208 8.70 8.18 4.14
C VAL A 208 9.31 8.84 2.91
N VAL A 209 9.28 8.12 1.80
CA VAL A 209 9.83 8.61 0.52
C VAL A 209 9.02 9.83 0.04
N GLY A 210 9.73 10.87 -0.40
CA GLY A 210 9.16 12.16 -0.73
C GLY A 210 9.00 13.11 0.47
N VAL A 211 9.17 12.63 1.70
CA VAL A 211 9.01 13.45 2.91
C VAL A 211 10.32 13.68 3.65
N ASN A 212 10.97 12.60 4.12
CA ASN A 212 12.20 12.66 4.91
C ASN A 212 13.20 11.52 4.60
N ALA A 213 12.97 10.72 3.57
CA ALA A 213 13.87 9.59 3.26
C ALA A 213 15.26 10.02 2.76
N ASP A 214 15.42 11.27 2.30
CA ASP A 214 16.69 11.90 2.00
C ASP A 214 17.60 12.01 3.23
N GLN A 215 17.01 12.12 4.43
CA GLN A 215 17.70 12.20 5.72
C GLN A 215 18.17 10.84 6.24
N TYR A 216 17.92 9.72 5.52
CA TYR A 216 18.36 8.40 5.92
C TYR A 216 19.86 8.35 6.20
N LYS A 217 20.22 7.81 7.35
CA LYS A 217 21.62 7.64 7.79
C LYS A 217 22.01 6.17 7.64
N HIS A 218 23.18 5.94 7.03
CA HIS A 218 23.67 4.55 6.90
C HIS A 218 23.94 3.87 8.25
N SER A 219 24.16 4.64 9.32
CA SER A 219 24.28 4.12 10.69
C SER A 219 23.00 3.50 11.25
N ASP A 220 21.83 3.80 10.64
CA ASP A 220 20.56 3.24 11.12
C ASP A 220 20.40 1.81 10.59
N ASN A 221 20.58 0.84 11.48
CA ASN A 221 20.52 -0.58 11.12
C ASN A 221 19.09 -1.14 11.11
N ILE A 222 18.19 -0.50 11.83
CA ILE A 222 16.76 -0.87 11.87
C ILE A 222 15.96 0.39 11.56
N ILE A 223 15.15 0.35 10.50
CA ILE A 223 14.33 1.47 10.05
C ILE A 223 12.90 1.01 9.77
N SER A 224 11.96 1.95 9.78
CA SER A 224 10.55 1.72 9.45
C SER A 224 10.11 2.55 8.25
N ASN A 225 9.33 1.94 7.34
CA ASN A 225 8.65 2.65 6.25
C ASN A 225 7.24 3.14 6.65
N ALA A 226 6.93 3.22 7.94
CA ALA A 226 5.60 3.57 8.43
C ALA A 226 4.47 2.65 7.89
N SER A 227 3.23 3.16 7.82
CA SER A 227 2.08 2.45 7.24
C SER A 227 1.76 2.92 5.82
N CYS A 228 0.95 2.15 5.09
CA CYS A 228 0.42 2.55 3.80
C CYS A 228 -0.36 3.87 3.87
N THR A 229 -1.20 4.05 4.90
CA THR A 229 -1.94 5.30 5.14
C THR A 229 -1.00 6.47 5.42
N THR A 230 0.09 6.27 6.19
CA THR A 230 1.09 7.31 6.43
C THR A 230 1.82 7.70 5.14
N ASN A 231 2.15 6.72 4.29
CA ASN A 231 2.78 6.97 2.99
C ASN A 231 1.86 7.72 2.02
N CYS A 232 0.55 7.50 2.09
CA CYS A 232 -0.42 8.32 1.35
C CYS A 232 -0.50 9.74 1.95
N LEU A 233 -0.70 9.86 3.25
CA LEU A 233 -1.04 11.10 3.94
C LEU A 233 0.14 12.09 4.00
N ALA A 234 1.33 11.64 4.39
CA ALA A 234 2.46 12.53 4.70
C ALA A 234 2.95 13.37 3.50
N PRO A 235 3.03 12.85 2.25
CA PRO A 235 3.43 13.65 1.11
C PRO A 235 2.54 14.86 0.85
N PHE A 236 1.23 14.67 0.77
CA PHE A 236 0.33 15.79 0.47
C PHE A 236 0.11 16.71 1.69
N VAL A 237 0.20 16.20 2.91
CA VAL A 237 0.23 17.03 4.12
C VAL A 237 1.46 17.93 4.14
N LYS A 238 2.63 17.42 3.70
CA LYS A 238 3.85 18.24 3.56
C LYS A 238 3.62 19.41 2.61
N VAL A 239 3.01 19.17 1.45
CA VAL A 239 2.68 20.22 0.47
C VAL A 239 1.76 21.28 1.08
N LEU A 240 0.70 20.85 1.77
CA LEU A 240 -0.26 21.76 2.41
C LEU A 240 0.39 22.60 3.53
N ASP A 241 1.23 21.97 4.36
CA ASP A 241 1.89 22.65 5.46
C ASP A 241 2.91 23.68 4.97
N GLU A 242 3.71 23.33 3.96
CA GLU A 242 4.70 24.24 3.35
C GLU A 242 4.05 25.44 2.63
N LYS A 243 2.90 25.24 1.97
CA LYS A 243 2.20 26.29 1.22
C LYS A 243 1.30 27.14 2.09
N LEU A 244 0.53 26.53 2.99
CA LEU A 244 -0.60 27.17 3.67
C LEU A 244 -0.41 27.27 5.19
N GLY A 245 0.45 26.44 5.80
CA GLY A 245 0.59 26.31 7.25
C GLY A 245 -0.61 25.57 7.89
N ILE A 246 -0.36 24.41 8.50
CA ILE A 246 -1.44 23.62 9.13
C ILE A 246 -1.58 24.03 10.59
N VAL A 247 -2.78 24.48 10.99
CA VAL A 247 -3.14 24.77 12.38
C VAL A 247 -3.51 23.49 13.11
N LYS A 248 -4.51 22.76 12.60
CA LYS A 248 -5.02 21.49 13.14
C LYS A 248 -5.88 20.77 12.09
N GLY A 249 -6.15 19.50 12.35
CA GLY A 249 -7.05 18.76 11.46
C GLY A 249 -7.39 17.37 11.91
N THR A 250 -8.31 16.75 11.16
CA THR A 250 -8.75 15.37 11.37
C THR A 250 -8.64 14.57 10.09
N VAL A 251 -8.31 13.29 10.25
CA VAL A 251 -8.15 12.32 9.16
C VAL A 251 -9.12 11.17 9.35
N THR A 252 -9.85 10.83 8.32
CA THR A 252 -10.56 9.57 8.24
C THR A 252 -10.02 8.77 7.05
N THR A 253 -9.50 7.58 7.27
CA THR A 253 -9.21 6.68 6.16
C THR A 253 -10.32 5.65 6.03
N THR A 254 -10.99 5.63 4.87
CA THR A 254 -11.85 4.53 4.47
C THR A 254 -10.97 3.47 3.81
N HIS A 255 -10.69 2.41 4.56
CA HIS A 255 -9.61 1.48 4.26
C HIS A 255 -10.17 0.11 3.89
N SER A 256 -9.62 -0.51 2.86
CA SER A 256 -9.88 -1.91 2.53
C SER A 256 -9.65 -2.81 3.72
N TYR A 257 -10.35 -3.95 3.77
CA TYR A 257 -10.04 -4.97 4.77
C TYR A 257 -8.63 -5.56 4.54
N THR A 258 -8.00 -6.01 5.60
CA THR A 258 -6.65 -6.60 5.55
C THR A 258 -6.62 -7.90 6.35
N GLY A 259 -5.56 -8.69 6.20
CA GLY A 259 -5.44 -10.02 6.82
C GLY A 259 -5.43 -10.05 8.35
N ASP A 260 -5.41 -8.89 9.02
CA ASP A 260 -5.57 -8.78 10.46
C ASP A 260 -7.04 -8.82 10.93
N GLN A 261 -8.01 -8.66 10.00
CA GLN A 261 -9.43 -8.80 10.29
C GLN A 261 -9.87 -10.27 10.21
N ARG A 262 -11.00 -10.57 10.82
CA ARG A 262 -11.59 -11.91 10.75
C ARG A 262 -12.47 -12.06 9.51
N LEU A 263 -12.36 -13.21 8.85
CA LEU A 263 -13.23 -13.55 7.73
C LEU A 263 -14.69 -13.72 8.20
N LEU A 264 -14.87 -14.51 9.28
CA LEU A 264 -16.12 -14.66 10.03
C LEU A 264 -15.90 -14.18 11.46
N ASP A 265 -16.98 -13.97 12.23
CA ASP A 265 -16.91 -13.59 13.64
C ASP A 265 -16.05 -14.59 14.42
N ALA A 266 -14.93 -14.14 14.98
CA ALA A 266 -13.97 -14.97 15.73
C ALA A 266 -13.15 -14.11 16.68
N SER A 267 -12.50 -14.76 17.66
CA SER A 267 -11.70 -14.10 18.68
C SER A 267 -10.61 -13.19 18.07
N HIS A 268 -10.57 -11.95 18.54
CA HIS A 268 -9.56 -10.97 18.19
C HIS A 268 -9.37 -10.01 19.38
N ARG A 269 -8.14 -9.49 19.57
CA ARG A 269 -7.84 -8.51 20.66
C ARG A 269 -8.63 -7.20 20.55
N ASP A 270 -8.95 -6.77 19.33
CA ASP A 270 -9.86 -5.65 19.03
C ASP A 270 -11.22 -6.25 18.70
N LEU A 271 -12.23 -5.96 19.53
CA LEU A 271 -13.58 -6.52 19.41
C LEU A 271 -14.29 -6.09 18.12
N ARG A 272 -13.96 -4.94 17.55
CA ARG A 272 -14.51 -4.51 16.26
C ARG A 272 -13.92 -5.30 15.10
N ARG A 273 -12.61 -5.60 15.15
CA ARG A 273 -11.94 -6.46 14.14
C ARG A 273 -12.24 -7.95 14.32
N ALA A 274 -12.89 -8.32 15.41
CA ALA A 274 -13.41 -9.67 15.64
C ALA A 274 -14.59 -10.03 14.73
N ARG A 275 -15.22 -9.03 14.10
CA ARG A 275 -16.40 -9.20 13.24
C ARG A 275 -15.99 -9.46 11.79
N ALA A 276 -16.90 -10.12 11.05
CA ALA A 276 -16.71 -10.49 9.65
C ALA A 276 -16.38 -9.29 8.75
N ALA A 277 -15.21 -9.30 8.13
CA ALA A 277 -14.65 -8.17 7.38
C ALA A 277 -15.50 -7.80 6.15
N ALA A 278 -16.02 -8.79 5.43
CA ALA A 278 -16.76 -8.58 4.18
C ALA A 278 -18.24 -8.16 4.40
N LEU A 279 -18.71 -8.13 5.65
CA LEU A 279 -20.11 -7.81 5.98
C LEU A 279 -20.27 -6.49 6.74
N ASN A 280 -19.18 -5.88 7.18
CA ASN A 280 -19.26 -4.76 8.12
C ASN A 280 -18.38 -3.59 7.70
N ILE A 281 -18.85 -2.37 8.01
CA ILE A 281 -17.98 -1.22 8.18
C ILE A 281 -17.43 -1.29 9.61
N VAL A 282 -16.10 -1.40 9.76
CA VAL A 282 -15.45 -1.60 11.05
C VAL A 282 -14.66 -0.34 11.42
N PRO A 283 -15.18 0.52 12.32
CA PRO A 283 -14.40 1.64 12.86
C PRO A 283 -13.26 1.11 13.73
N THR A 284 -12.06 1.64 13.52
CA THR A 284 -10.88 1.22 14.30
C THR A 284 -9.89 2.38 14.42
N THR A 285 -8.96 2.26 15.33
CA THR A 285 -7.89 3.24 15.47
C THR A 285 -6.91 3.17 14.30
N THR A 286 -6.36 4.32 13.93
CA THR A 286 -5.20 4.39 13.04
C THR A 286 -4.09 5.18 13.71
N GLY A 287 -2.87 4.68 13.59
CA GLY A 287 -1.67 5.42 14.01
C GLY A 287 -1.17 6.43 12.96
N ALA A 288 -1.78 6.47 11.77
CA ALA A 288 -1.26 7.20 10.62
C ALA A 288 -1.13 8.71 10.88
N ALA A 289 -2.16 9.34 11.46
CA ALA A 289 -2.12 10.78 11.78
C ALA A 289 -1.01 11.11 12.80
N LYS A 290 -0.81 10.24 13.80
CA LYS A 290 0.29 10.38 14.77
C LYS A 290 1.64 10.10 14.14
N ALA A 291 1.71 9.15 13.20
CA ALA A 291 2.94 8.78 12.50
C ALA A 291 3.42 9.90 11.54
N VAL A 292 2.52 10.75 11.03
CA VAL A 292 2.91 11.96 10.28
C VAL A 292 3.84 12.84 11.10
N ALA A 293 3.60 12.98 12.41
CA ALA A 293 4.46 13.77 13.29
C ALA A 293 5.87 13.17 13.51
N LEU A 294 6.10 11.89 13.16
CA LEU A 294 7.44 11.30 13.19
C LEU A 294 8.30 11.77 12.02
N VAL A 295 7.65 12.10 10.89
CA VAL A 295 8.32 12.49 9.63
C VAL A 295 8.16 13.99 9.32
N LEU A 296 7.18 14.66 9.94
CA LEU A 296 6.93 16.10 9.93
C LEU A 296 6.75 16.59 11.39
N PRO A 297 7.84 16.81 12.14
CA PRO A 297 7.78 17.06 13.60
C PRO A 297 7.01 18.32 14.02
N ASN A 298 6.95 19.33 13.16
CA ASN A 298 6.20 20.57 13.36
C ASN A 298 4.67 20.35 13.42
N LEU A 299 4.18 19.19 12.96
CA LEU A 299 2.76 18.80 13.02
C LEU A 299 2.41 17.96 14.28
N LYS A 300 3.35 17.85 15.23
CA LYS A 300 3.10 17.08 16.47
C LYS A 300 1.90 17.65 17.23
N GLY A 301 0.88 16.79 17.43
CA GLY A 301 -0.34 17.16 18.14
C GLY A 301 -1.39 17.90 17.30
N LYS A 302 -1.07 18.30 16.06
CA LYS A 302 -2.01 19.03 15.19
C LYS A 302 -3.00 18.10 14.45
N LEU A 303 -2.63 16.85 14.21
CA LEU A 303 -3.46 15.90 13.46
C LEU A 303 -3.87 14.70 14.34
N ASN A 304 -5.13 14.26 14.17
CA ASN A 304 -5.66 13.02 14.75
C ASN A 304 -6.65 12.38 13.78
N GLY A 305 -7.03 11.11 14.01
CA GLY A 305 -7.98 10.47 13.10
C GLY A 305 -8.32 9.03 13.43
N ILE A 306 -9.20 8.48 12.61
CA ILE A 306 -9.70 7.10 12.69
C ILE A 306 -9.58 6.39 11.34
N ALA A 307 -9.78 5.07 11.36
CA ALA A 307 -9.98 4.27 10.16
C ALA A 307 -11.37 3.64 10.15
N LEU A 308 -12.00 3.61 9.00
CA LEU A 308 -13.20 2.83 8.72
C LEU A 308 -12.80 1.70 7.76
N ARG A 309 -12.75 0.46 8.24
CA ARG A 309 -12.52 -0.70 7.38
C ARG A 309 -13.80 -1.07 6.65
N VAL A 310 -13.72 -1.21 5.33
CA VAL A 310 -14.88 -1.44 4.45
C VAL A 310 -14.73 -2.73 3.65
N PRO A 311 -15.84 -3.31 3.14
CA PRO A 311 -15.84 -4.56 2.37
C PRO A 311 -15.25 -4.43 0.95
N THR A 312 -14.08 -3.84 0.80
CA THR A 312 -13.29 -3.80 -0.44
C THR A 312 -11.96 -4.51 -0.23
N PRO A 313 -11.46 -5.29 -1.21
CA PRO A 313 -10.26 -6.11 -1.03
C PRO A 313 -8.96 -5.33 -1.12
N ASN A 314 -8.93 -4.22 -1.86
CA ASN A 314 -7.75 -3.37 -2.05
C ASN A 314 -8.19 -1.97 -2.48
N VAL A 315 -7.27 -1.02 -2.39
CA VAL A 315 -7.44 0.42 -2.56
C VAL A 315 -8.24 1.06 -1.43
N SER A 316 -7.68 2.10 -0.89
CA SER A 316 -8.20 2.86 0.24
C SER A 316 -8.21 4.35 -0.10
N VAL A 317 -8.95 5.12 0.67
CA VAL A 317 -9.03 6.58 0.49
C VAL A 317 -8.83 7.28 1.83
N VAL A 318 -8.06 8.36 1.81
CA VAL A 318 -7.91 9.31 2.92
C VAL A 318 -8.82 10.50 2.68
N ASP A 319 -9.58 10.87 3.70
CA ASP A 319 -10.33 12.12 3.81
C ASP A 319 -9.67 12.96 4.90
N LEU A 320 -9.00 14.04 4.50
CA LEU A 320 -8.34 14.99 5.38
C LEU A 320 -9.13 16.28 5.43
N VAL A 321 -9.44 16.75 6.64
CA VAL A 321 -9.99 18.09 6.88
C VAL A 321 -9.04 18.84 7.80
N ILE A 322 -8.53 20.01 7.35
CA ILE A 322 -7.58 20.83 8.11
C ILE A 322 -8.02 22.29 8.13
N GLN A 323 -7.66 22.96 9.21
CA GLN A 323 -7.61 24.41 9.26
C GLN A 323 -6.19 24.86 8.91
N VAL A 324 -6.07 25.86 8.04
CA VAL A 324 -4.81 26.44 7.58
C VAL A 324 -4.63 27.88 8.05
N GLU A 325 -3.37 28.35 8.08
CA GLU A 325 -3.03 29.72 8.51
C GLU A 325 -3.31 30.76 7.40
N LYS A 326 -3.02 30.37 6.13
CA LYS A 326 -3.20 31.25 5.00
C LYS A 326 -4.54 30.99 4.34
N LYS A 327 -5.23 32.08 3.99
CA LYS A 327 -6.46 32.02 3.20
C LYS A 327 -6.20 31.41 1.84
N THR A 328 -7.12 30.59 1.37
CA THR A 328 -6.99 29.83 0.12
C THR A 328 -8.36 29.50 -0.49
N PHE A 329 -8.34 28.90 -1.67
CA PHE A 329 -9.51 28.38 -2.38
C PHE A 329 -9.13 27.05 -3.08
N ALA A 330 -10.11 26.29 -3.54
CA ALA A 330 -9.90 24.90 -3.99
C ALA A 330 -8.93 24.79 -5.18
N GLU A 331 -8.99 25.70 -6.14
CA GLU A 331 -8.11 25.71 -7.32
C GLU A 331 -6.65 25.95 -6.94
N GLU A 332 -6.40 26.86 -5.97
CA GLU A 332 -5.04 27.11 -5.47
C GLU A 332 -4.45 25.90 -4.75
N VAL A 333 -5.28 25.19 -3.97
CA VAL A 333 -4.89 23.94 -3.31
C VAL A 333 -4.56 22.86 -4.35
N ASN A 334 -5.40 22.69 -5.37
CA ASN A 334 -5.17 21.72 -6.44
C ASN A 334 -3.91 22.06 -7.26
N GLU A 335 -3.66 23.34 -7.54
CA GLU A 335 -2.48 23.77 -8.26
C GLU A 335 -1.20 23.51 -7.45
N ALA A 336 -1.21 23.75 -6.13
CA ALA A 336 -0.09 23.40 -5.27
C ALA A 336 0.26 21.90 -5.34
N PHE A 337 -0.75 21.03 -5.45
CA PHE A 337 -0.52 19.60 -5.66
C PHE A 337 0.02 19.29 -7.06
N ARG A 338 -0.46 19.96 -8.13
CA ARG A 338 0.07 19.77 -9.49
C ARG A 338 1.53 20.21 -9.59
N GLU A 339 1.88 21.35 -8.99
CA GLU A 339 3.26 21.82 -8.91
C GLU A 339 4.15 20.78 -8.19
N ALA A 340 3.70 20.26 -7.05
CA ALA A 340 4.44 19.26 -6.29
C ALA A 340 4.59 17.94 -7.08
N ALA A 341 3.52 17.47 -7.73
CA ALA A 341 3.49 16.25 -8.54
C ALA A 341 4.44 16.32 -9.76
N ASN A 342 4.56 17.49 -10.37
CA ASN A 342 5.48 17.74 -11.49
C ASN A 342 6.92 18.05 -11.05
N GLY A 343 7.11 18.33 -9.76
CA GLY A 343 8.38 18.71 -9.14
C GLY A 343 8.88 17.70 -8.10
N PRO A 344 9.00 18.11 -6.82
CA PRO A 344 9.67 17.32 -5.78
C PRO A 344 8.93 16.03 -5.40
N MET A 345 7.63 15.92 -5.71
CA MET A 345 6.81 14.74 -5.43
C MET A 345 6.56 13.87 -6.67
N LYS A 346 7.32 14.06 -7.74
CA LYS A 346 7.18 13.28 -8.97
C LYS A 346 7.32 11.77 -8.70
N GLY A 347 6.33 10.97 -9.15
CA GLY A 347 6.27 9.54 -8.89
C GLY A 347 5.76 9.15 -7.50
N ILE A 348 5.54 10.12 -6.60
CA ILE A 348 5.01 9.92 -5.25
C ILE A 348 3.56 10.40 -5.16
N LEU A 349 3.28 11.57 -5.68
CA LEU A 349 1.97 12.22 -5.67
C LEU A 349 1.51 12.48 -7.11
N VAL A 350 0.23 12.26 -7.36
CA VAL A 350 -0.45 12.54 -8.62
C VAL A 350 -1.77 13.25 -8.32
N VAL A 351 -2.25 14.06 -9.26
CA VAL A 351 -3.58 14.69 -9.22
C VAL A 351 -4.42 14.08 -10.33
N SER A 352 -5.62 13.60 -10.00
CA SER A 352 -6.61 13.11 -10.95
C SER A 352 -7.77 14.08 -11.04
N ASP A 353 -8.17 14.41 -12.28
CA ASP A 353 -9.36 15.18 -12.59
C ASP A 353 -10.51 14.28 -13.09
N GLU A 354 -10.26 12.98 -13.22
CA GLU A 354 -11.21 11.98 -13.69
C GLU A 354 -12.14 11.51 -12.55
N PRO A 355 -13.43 11.28 -12.83
CA PRO A 355 -14.40 10.78 -11.84
C PRO A 355 -14.25 9.28 -11.60
N LEU A 356 -13.15 8.89 -10.95
CA LEU A 356 -12.74 7.51 -10.75
C LEU A 356 -13.24 6.94 -9.41
N VAL A 357 -13.20 5.61 -9.29
CA VAL A 357 -13.54 4.87 -8.08
C VAL A 357 -12.38 3.95 -7.65
N SER A 358 -12.47 3.38 -6.47
CA SER A 358 -11.36 2.63 -5.85
C SER A 358 -10.68 1.61 -6.78
N LYS A 359 -11.44 0.88 -7.62
CA LYS A 359 -10.86 -0.17 -8.48
C LYS A 359 -9.92 0.39 -9.54
N ASP A 360 -10.13 1.62 -9.97
CA ASP A 360 -9.33 2.27 -11.02
C ASP A 360 -7.92 2.62 -10.55
N PHE A 361 -7.73 2.74 -9.23
CA PHE A 361 -6.43 2.99 -8.60
C PHE A 361 -5.68 1.71 -8.20
N ALA A 362 -6.21 0.53 -8.54
CA ALA A 362 -5.51 -0.72 -8.27
C ALA A 362 -4.22 -0.81 -9.09
N CYS A 363 -3.13 -1.25 -8.43
CA CYS A 363 -1.78 -1.31 -8.99
C CYS A 363 -1.18 0.06 -9.36
N SER A 364 -1.68 1.17 -8.80
CA SER A 364 -1.00 2.46 -8.94
C SER A 364 0.30 2.49 -8.15
N ASP A 365 1.36 2.95 -8.81
CA ASP A 365 2.71 3.04 -8.22
C ASP A 365 2.86 4.18 -7.21
N GLN A 366 1.98 5.18 -7.26
CA GLN A 366 2.05 6.38 -6.44
C GLN A 366 1.65 6.11 -4.99
N SER A 367 2.18 6.92 -4.09
CA SER A 367 1.79 6.91 -2.67
C SER A 367 0.40 7.51 -2.47
N SER A 368 0.06 8.53 -3.25
CA SER A 368 -1.22 9.22 -3.18
C SER A 368 -1.64 9.81 -4.53
N THR A 369 -2.92 9.65 -4.86
CA THR A 369 -3.58 10.31 -5.98
C THR A 369 -4.65 11.22 -5.43
N ILE A 370 -4.44 12.54 -5.54
CA ILE A 370 -5.41 13.54 -5.11
C ILE A 370 -6.59 13.52 -6.09
N ASP A 371 -7.80 13.44 -5.56
CA ASP A 371 -9.04 13.63 -6.31
C ASP A 371 -9.37 15.12 -6.31
N SER A 372 -9.02 15.82 -7.39
CA SER A 372 -9.13 17.26 -7.46
C SER A 372 -10.59 17.75 -7.41
N SER A 373 -11.52 16.93 -7.88
CA SER A 373 -12.95 17.25 -7.90
C SER A 373 -13.57 17.24 -6.49
N LEU A 374 -12.93 16.58 -5.54
CA LEU A 374 -13.36 16.48 -4.14
C LEU A 374 -12.61 17.43 -3.20
N THR A 375 -11.70 18.25 -3.72
CA THR A 375 -11.06 19.32 -2.95
C THR A 375 -12.07 20.42 -2.66
N MET A 376 -12.22 20.79 -1.39
CA MET A 376 -13.16 21.82 -0.93
C MET A 376 -12.48 22.79 0.02
N VAL A 377 -12.87 24.04 -0.04
CA VAL A 377 -12.50 25.06 0.94
C VAL A 377 -13.77 25.69 1.48
N MET A 378 -13.95 25.62 2.80
CA MET A 378 -15.09 26.22 3.51
C MET A 378 -14.61 27.48 4.24
N GLY A 379 -15.32 28.58 4.05
CA GLY A 379 -14.78 29.88 4.41
C GLY A 379 -13.59 30.19 3.50
N ASP A 380 -12.45 30.42 4.09
CA ASP A 380 -11.19 30.63 3.35
C ASP A 380 -10.00 29.93 4.03
N ASP A 381 -10.27 29.16 5.10
CA ASP A 381 -9.23 28.53 5.94
C ASP A 381 -9.49 27.07 6.29
N MET A 382 -10.68 26.49 5.99
CA MET A 382 -10.96 25.09 6.24
C MET A 382 -10.90 24.29 4.94
N VAL A 383 -9.84 23.53 4.76
CA VAL A 383 -9.52 22.78 3.55
C VAL A 383 -9.85 21.30 3.74
N LYS A 384 -10.59 20.72 2.79
CA LYS A 384 -10.82 19.28 2.67
C LYS A 384 -10.11 18.74 1.44
N VAL A 385 -9.37 17.65 1.62
CA VAL A 385 -8.66 16.93 0.54
C VAL A 385 -8.97 15.44 0.62
N VAL A 386 -9.25 14.85 -0.53
CA VAL A 386 -9.45 13.41 -0.69
C VAL A 386 -8.30 12.84 -1.52
N ALA A 387 -7.69 11.76 -1.02
CA ALA A 387 -6.57 11.12 -1.70
C ALA A 387 -6.74 9.59 -1.71
N TRP A 388 -6.64 9.00 -2.91
CA TRP A 388 -6.67 7.56 -3.16
C TRP A 388 -5.28 6.94 -3.04
N TYR A 389 -5.20 5.68 -2.63
CA TYR A 389 -3.95 4.93 -2.60
C TYR A 389 -4.18 3.42 -2.68
N ASP A 390 -3.34 2.74 -3.46
CA ASP A 390 -3.27 1.28 -3.37
C ASP A 390 -2.48 0.91 -2.11
N ASN A 391 -3.18 0.43 -1.10
CA ASN A 391 -2.59 0.15 0.21
C ASN A 391 -1.66 -1.07 0.21
N GLU A 392 -1.63 -1.86 -0.86
CA GLU A 392 -0.73 -3.00 -1.03
C GLU A 392 0.38 -2.68 -2.03
N TRP A 393 0.02 -2.37 -3.29
CA TRP A 393 0.97 -2.14 -4.38
C TRP A 393 1.74 -0.83 -4.22
N GLY A 394 1.06 0.30 -4.11
CA GLY A 394 1.69 1.61 -3.94
C GLY A 394 2.57 1.67 -2.70
N TYR A 395 2.14 1.04 -1.60
CA TYR A 395 2.96 0.91 -0.41
C TYR A 395 4.20 0.05 -0.66
N SER A 396 4.08 -1.08 -1.37
CA SER A 396 5.21 -1.96 -1.68
C SER A 396 6.22 -1.28 -2.60
N GLN A 397 5.79 -0.41 -3.51
CA GLN A 397 6.69 0.45 -4.29
C GLN A 397 7.52 1.36 -3.37
N ARG A 398 6.94 1.93 -2.33
CA ARG A 398 7.68 2.76 -1.35
C ARG A 398 8.65 1.94 -0.50
N VAL A 399 8.31 0.69 -0.18
CA VAL A 399 9.25 -0.22 0.47
C VAL A 399 10.47 -0.49 -0.44
N VAL A 400 10.25 -0.72 -1.73
CA VAL A 400 11.34 -0.88 -2.72
C VAL A 400 12.16 0.39 -2.84
N ASP A 401 11.53 1.57 -2.95
CA ASP A 401 12.24 2.84 -3.05
C ASP A 401 13.13 3.11 -1.84
N LEU A 402 12.62 2.86 -0.62
CA LEU A 402 13.42 3.02 0.60
C LEU A 402 14.57 1.99 0.66
N ALA A 403 14.33 0.75 0.24
CA ALA A 403 15.38 -0.26 0.13
C ALA A 403 16.46 0.13 -0.90
N GLU A 404 16.07 0.75 -2.03
CA GLU A 404 17.01 1.31 -3.02
C GLU A 404 17.83 2.48 -2.45
N ILE A 405 17.22 3.35 -1.62
CA ILE A 405 17.95 4.43 -0.92
C ILE A 405 18.97 3.82 0.02
N VAL A 406 18.62 2.76 0.75
CA VAL A 406 19.54 2.00 1.61
C VAL A 406 20.67 1.41 0.78
N ALA A 407 20.36 0.76 -0.36
CA ALA A 407 21.36 0.16 -1.25
C ALA A 407 22.33 1.18 -1.86
N LYS A 408 21.84 2.33 -2.29
CA LYS A 408 22.68 3.41 -2.84
C LYS A 408 23.66 4.01 -1.83
N LYS A 409 23.33 3.98 -0.55
CA LYS A 409 24.24 4.42 0.53
C LYS A 409 25.07 3.27 1.11
N TRP A 410 25.03 2.11 0.46
CA TRP A 410 25.84 0.94 0.82
C TRP A 410 27.24 1.13 0.25
N ALA A 411 28.17 1.64 1.04
CA ALA A 411 29.57 1.84 0.66
C ALA A 411 30.38 0.52 0.72
#